data_bc47a86f5c25fa9744347f7c1f69baa6
#
_entry.id   bc47a86f5c25fa9744347f7c1f69baa6
#
_cell.length_a   1.000
_cell.length_b   1.000
_cell.length_c   1.000
_cell.angle_alpha   90.00
_cell.angle_beta   90.00
_cell.angle_gamma   90.00
#
_symmetry.space_group_name_H-M   'P 1'
#
loop_
_entity.id
_entity.type
_entity.pdbx_description
1 polymer ?
#
loop_
_entity_poly.entity_id
_entity_poly.type
_entity_poly.pdbx_seq_one_letter_code
_entity_poly.pdbx_strand_id
1 'polypeptide(L)'
;MKNKKIILDACCGSRMFWFDKQNPNVLFVDKRSETVTAKDRDKVRTIEVKPDIVADFTNLPFEDNSFNHVVFDPPHLLSLGETSWMAKKYGKLPSNWKPLIRDGFKECMRVLKPNCTMTFKWSESEITVSEILSVIPFKPLYGHTTGRQSKTIWMCFMKQEEL
;
A
#
# COMPACT_ATOMS: atom_id res chain seq x y z
N MET A 1 21.29 13.93 15.52
CA MET A 1 21.23 12.90 14.46
C MET A 1 19.77 12.80 14.01
N LYS A 2 19.44 13.00 12.71
CA LYS A 2 18.08 12.74 12.23
C LYS A 2 17.80 11.24 12.41
N ASN A 3 16.75 10.88 13.15
CA ASN A 3 16.36 9.48 13.32
C ASN A 3 16.14 8.86 11.94
N LYS A 4 16.87 7.79 11.66
CA LYS A 4 16.69 7.03 10.41
C LYS A 4 15.29 6.44 10.42
N LYS A 5 14.46 6.79 9.44
CA LYS A 5 13.14 6.21 9.27
C LYS A 5 13.29 4.72 8.95
N ILE A 6 12.67 3.86 9.73
CA ILE A 6 12.85 2.40 9.67
C ILE A 6 11.63 1.65 9.16
N ILE A 7 10.51 2.35 8.98
CA ILE A 7 9.26 1.83 8.45
C ILE A 7 8.97 2.55 7.13
N LEU A 8 8.57 1.82 6.11
CA LEU A 8 8.11 2.35 4.82
C LEU A 8 6.61 2.15 4.69
N ASP A 9 5.87 3.20 4.37
CA ASP A 9 4.54 3.11 3.76
C ASP A 9 4.70 3.37 2.25
N ALA A 10 4.58 2.33 1.44
CA ALA A 10 4.95 2.36 0.03
C ALA A 10 3.92 3.03 -0.89
N CYS A 11 2.70 3.27 -0.38
CA CYS A 11 1.62 3.96 -1.11
C CYS A 11 0.64 4.61 -0.12
N CYS A 12 1.14 5.63 0.57
CA CYS A 12 0.54 6.17 1.78
C CYS A 12 -0.82 6.88 1.59
N GLY A 13 -1.14 7.32 0.36
CA GLY A 13 -2.34 8.12 0.13
C GLY A 13 -2.44 9.30 1.11
N SER A 14 -3.58 9.45 1.77
CA SER A 14 -3.80 10.43 2.82
C SER A 14 -3.52 9.88 4.25
N ARG A 15 -2.73 8.83 4.37
CA ARG A 15 -2.29 8.20 5.65
C ARG A 15 -3.46 7.81 6.55
N MET A 16 -4.52 7.25 5.97
CA MET A 16 -5.82 7.13 6.66
C MET A 16 -5.85 6.17 7.83
N PHE A 17 -5.09 5.08 7.78
CA PHE A 17 -5.06 4.09 8.84
C PHE A 17 -3.97 4.33 9.89
N TRP A 18 -3.14 5.37 9.71
CA TRP A 18 -2.13 5.76 10.68
C TRP A 18 -2.77 6.58 11.80
N PHE A 19 -2.60 6.15 13.05
CA PHE A 19 -3.00 6.93 14.22
C PHE A 19 -2.18 8.22 14.32
N ASP A 20 -0.85 8.11 14.19
CA ASP A 20 0.05 9.26 14.04
C ASP A 20 0.48 9.40 12.58
N LYS A 21 -0.13 10.34 11.89
CA LYS A 21 0.14 10.63 10.47
C LYS A 21 1.49 11.32 10.23
N GLN A 22 2.20 11.68 11.28
CA GLN A 22 3.51 12.33 11.24
C GLN A 22 4.56 11.51 11.99
N ASN A 23 4.32 10.22 12.20
CA ASN A 23 5.21 9.33 12.93
C ASN A 23 6.65 9.43 12.40
N PRO A 24 7.63 9.84 13.25
CA PRO A 24 8.99 10.13 12.81
C PRO A 24 9.75 8.88 12.33
N ASN A 25 9.30 7.68 12.67
CA ASN A 25 9.90 6.44 12.24
C ASN A 25 9.42 5.96 10.87
N VAL A 26 8.37 6.58 10.31
CA VAL A 26 7.75 6.19 9.04
C VAL A 26 8.19 7.11 7.92
N LEU A 27 8.59 6.52 6.81
CA LEU A 27 8.77 7.19 5.53
C LEU A 27 7.53 6.94 4.69
N PHE A 28 6.80 8.00 4.39
CA PHE A 28 5.58 7.95 3.60
C PHE A 28 5.89 8.21 2.13
N VAL A 29 5.55 7.27 1.27
CA VAL A 29 5.77 7.33 -0.18
C VAL A 29 4.44 7.19 -0.91
N ASP A 30 4.26 7.94 -1.96
CA ASP A 30 3.15 7.81 -2.92
C ASP A 30 3.62 8.36 -4.27
N LYS A 31 3.08 7.85 -5.36
CA LYS A 31 3.36 8.41 -6.69
C LYS A 31 2.65 9.73 -6.95
N ARG A 32 1.66 10.07 -6.14
CA ARG A 32 0.89 11.32 -6.22
C ARG A 32 1.39 12.28 -5.15
N SER A 33 1.40 13.56 -5.48
CA SER A 33 1.53 14.65 -4.52
C SER A 33 0.53 15.71 -4.94
N GLU A 34 -0.67 15.69 -4.32
CA GLU A 34 -1.80 16.49 -4.78
C GLU A 34 -2.77 16.83 -3.65
N THR A 35 -3.49 17.93 -3.83
CA THR A 35 -4.66 18.26 -3.03
C THR A 35 -5.83 18.44 -3.98
N VAL A 36 -6.84 17.58 -3.86
CA VAL A 36 -8.02 17.58 -4.73
C VAL A 36 -9.30 17.64 -3.92
N THR A 37 -10.33 18.25 -4.49
CA THR A 37 -11.68 18.23 -3.93
C THR A 37 -12.56 17.27 -4.72
N ALA A 38 -13.47 16.61 -4.03
CA ALA A 38 -14.45 15.73 -4.64
C ALA A 38 -15.79 15.80 -3.92
N LYS A 39 -16.88 15.64 -4.67
CA LYS A 39 -18.22 15.46 -4.10
C LYS A 39 -18.33 14.04 -3.52
N ASP A 40 -18.75 13.96 -2.26
CA ASP A 40 -19.17 12.75 -1.58
C ASP A 40 -20.63 12.96 -1.13
N ARG A 41 -21.59 12.55 -1.97
CA ARG A 41 -23.02 12.84 -1.82
C ARG A 41 -23.23 14.37 -1.79
N ASP A 42 -23.75 14.90 -0.68
CA ASP A 42 -24.03 16.33 -0.50
C ASP A 42 -22.87 17.14 0.09
N LYS A 43 -21.72 16.49 0.31
CA LYS A 43 -20.54 17.13 0.92
C LYS A 43 -19.40 17.23 -0.08
N VAL A 44 -18.73 18.37 -0.06
CA VAL A 44 -17.43 18.54 -0.73
C VAL A 44 -16.35 18.15 0.29
N ARG A 45 -15.49 17.22 -0.07
CA ARG A 45 -14.35 16.80 0.75
C ARG A 45 -13.05 17.13 0.07
N THR A 46 -12.06 17.49 0.85
CA THR A 46 -10.68 17.66 0.40
C THR A 46 -9.90 16.39 0.70
N ILE A 47 -9.17 15.91 -0.31
CA ILE A 47 -8.22 14.81 -0.20
C ILE A 47 -6.84 15.40 -0.38
N GLU A 48 -6.00 15.20 0.60
CA GLU A 48 -4.61 15.64 0.56
C GLU A 48 -3.70 14.41 0.56
N VAL A 49 -2.90 14.26 -0.50
CA VAL A 49 -1.84 13.26 -0.61
C VAL A 49 -0.52 14.02 -0.57
N LYS A 50 0.18 13.94 0.54
CA LYS A 50 1.47 14.61 0.78
C LYS A 50 2.50 13.60 1.27
N PRO A 51 3.11 12.84 0.37
CA PRO A 51 4.18 11.92 0.74
C PRO A 51 5.45 12.69 1.14
N ASP A 52 6.32 12.02 1.88
CA ASP A 52 7.67 12.53 2.16
C ASP A 52 8.55 12.42 0.91
N ILE A 53 8.32 11.38 0.10
CA ILE A 53 8.99 11.15 -1.18
C ILE A 53 7.95 10.76 -2.24
N VAL A 54 8.02 11.40 -3.40
CA VAL A 54 7.21 11.01 -4.56
C VAL A 54 7.93 9.93 -5.33
N ALA A 55 7.36 8.71 -5.34
CA ALA A 55 7.91 7.57 -6.08
C ALA A 55 6.81 6.54 -6.39
N ASP A 56 7.04 5.74 -7.42
CA ASP A 56 6.19 4.60 -7.76
C ASP A 56 6.63 3.37 -6.94
N PHE A 57 5.70 2.67 -6.34
CA PHE A 57 5.97 1.47 -5.54
C PHE A 57 6.54 0.30 -6.36
N THR A 58 6.45 0.35 -7.69
CA THR A 58 7.07 -0.64 -8.58
C THR A 58 8.55 -0.37 -8.86
N ASN A 59 9.04 0.81 -8.44
CA ASN A 59 10.44 1.23 -8.60
C ASN A 59 10.81 2.18 -7.45
N LEU A 60 11.03 1.63 -6.28
CA LEU A 60 11.34 2.38 -5.06
C LEU A 60 12.80 2.87 -5.07
N PRO A 61 13.06 4.17 -4.79
CA PRO A 61 14.40 4.75 -4.85
C PRO A 61 15.21 4.46 -3.57
N PHE A 62 15.20 3.21 -3.12
CA PHE A 62 15.90 2.78 -1.90
C PHE A 62 16.78 1.57 -2.21
N GLU A 63 17.84 1.43 -1.46
CA GLU A 63 18.70 0.25 -1.49
C GLU A 63 17.96 -0.97 -0.93
N ASP A 64 18.44 -2.15 -1.30
CA ASP A 64 17.96 -3.41 -0.74
C ASP A 64 18.10 -3.41 0.79
N ASN A 65 17.21 -4.08 1.48
CA ASN A 65 17.30 -4.28 2.93
C ASN A 65 17.38 -2.96 3.74
N SER A 66 16.63 -1.94 3.31
CA SER A 66 16.64 -0.60 3.95
C SER A 66 15.73 -0.50 5.16
N PHE A 67 14.58 -1.20 5.16
CA PHE A 67 13.52 -1.02 6.14
C PHE A 67 13.29 -2.24 7.02
N ASN A 68 12.90 -1.99 8.28
CA ASN A 68 12.56 -3.03 9.24
C ASN A 68 11.07 -3.46 9.13
N HIS A 69 10.24 -2.61 8.55
CA HIS A 69 8.84 -2.92 8.28
C HIS A 69 8.38 -2.18 7.03
N VAL A 70 7.55 -2.82 6.23
CA VAL A 70 6.91 -2.21 5.06
C VAL A 70 5.40 -2.36 5.19
N VAL A 71 4.67 -1.30 4.90
CA VAL A 71 3.22 -1.32 4.73
C VAL A 71 2.91 -1.12 3.26
N PHE A 72 2.11 -2.01 2.69
CA PHE A 72 1.70 -1.96 1.30
C PHE A 72 0.17 -2.02 1.20
N ASP A 73 -0.46 -0.89 0.87
CA ASP A 73 -1.92 -0.71 0.67
C ASP A 73 -2.17 -0.13 -0.73
N PRO A 74 -1.94 -0.91 -1.81
CA PRO A 74 -2.09 -0.42 -3.16
C PRO A 74 -3.57 -0.18 -3.52
N PRO A 75 -3.85 0.58 -4.60
CA PRO A 75 -5.18 0.65 -5.18
C PRO A 75 -5.76 -0.74 -5.44
N HIS A 76 -7.07 -0.89 -5.22
CA HIS A 76 -7.76 -2.19 -5.31
C HIS A 76 -9.04 -2.15 -6.17
N LEU A 77 -9.34 -1.00 -6.79
CA LEU A 77 -10.58 -0.80 -7.55
C LEU A 77 -10.27 -0.63 -9.04
N LEU A 78 -11.03 -1.35 -9.88
CA LEU A 78 -10.92 -1.35 -11.35
C LEU A 78 -12.00 -0.48 -12.01
N SER A 79 -13.24 -0.58 -11.54
CA SER A 79 -14.44 -0.11 -12.23
C SER A 79 -14.87 1.31 -11.87
N LEU A 80 -13.98 2.10 -11.25
CA LEU A 80 -14.31 3.47 -10.87
C LEU A 80 -14.14 4.45 -12.03
N GLY A 81 -15.10 5.38 -12.16
CA GLY A 81 -14.91 6.57 -12.98
C GLY A 81 -13.80 7.46 -12.39
N GLU A 82 -13.01 8.08 -13.26
CA GLU A 82 -11.85 8.91 -12.85
C GLU A 82 -12.22 10.10 -11.95
N THR A 83 -13.45 10.60 -12.10
CA THR A 83 -13.96 11.72 -11.29
C THR A 83 -14.54 11.30 -9.95
N SER A 84 -14.64 9.98 -9.69
CA SER A 84 -15.25 9.48 -8.47
C SER A 84 -14.40 9.84 -7.24
N TRP A 85 -15.09 10.13 -6.12
CA TRP A 85 -14.48 10.31 -4.81
C TRP A 85 -13.54 9.16 -4.43
N MET A 86 -13.98 7.93 -4.68
CA MET A 86 -13.21 6.72 -4.35
C MET A 86 -11.93 6.62 -5.18
N ALA A 87 -11.97 6.93 -6.48
CA ALA A 87 -10.80 6.93 -7.35
C ALA A 87 -9.78 8.00 -6.91
N LYS A 88 -10.23 9.18 -6.57
CA LYS A 88 -9.37 10.26 -6.07
C LYS A 88 -8.75 9.91 -4.71
N LYS A 89 -9.49 9.22 -3.85
CA LYS A 89 -9.05 8.87 -2.50
C LYS A 89 -8.05 7.72 -2.49
N TYR A 90 -8.36 6.63 -3.17
CA TYR A 90 -7.61 5.36 -3.09
C TYR A 90 -6.74 5.09 -4.32
N GLY A 91 -6.91 5.87 -5.38
CA GLY A 91 -6.35 5.53 -6.68
C GLY A 91 -7.19 4.46 -7.39
N LYS A 92 -6.79 4.14 -8.61
CA LYS A 92 -7.42 3.15 -9.47
C LYS A 92 -6.37 2.20 -10.02
N LEU A 93 -6.70 0.91 -10.10
CA LEU A 93 -5.91 -0.07 -10.80
C LEU A 93 -6.10 0.03 -12.32
N PRO A 94 -5.06 -0.17 -13.13
CA PRO A 94 -5.22 -0.37 -14.57
C PRO A 94 -5.87 -1.72 -14.85
N SER A 95 -6.46 -1.89 -16.03
CA SER A 95 -7.03 -3.18 -16.44
C SER A 95 -6.03 -4.33 -16.39
N ASN A 96 -4.76 -4.06 -16.73
CA ASN A 96 -3.65 -4.99 -16.59
C ASN A 96 -2.94 -4.82 -15.23
N TRP A 97 -3.66 -5.03 -14.14
CA TRP A 97 -3.19 -4.81 -12.77
C TRP A 97 -2.18 -5.85 -12.26
N LYS A 98 -2.20 -7.06 -12.83
CA LYS A 98 -1.40 -8.19 -12.31
C LYS A 98 0.11 -7.92 -12.25
N PRO A 99 0.76 -7.43 -13.32
CA PRO A 99 2.17 -7.03 -13.25
C PRO A 99 2.43 -5.93 -12.24
N LEU A 100 1.55 -4.92 -12.17
CA LEU A 100 1.70 -3.79 -11.25
C LEU A 100 1.77 -4.27 -9.79
N ILE A 101 0.84 -5.12 -9.37
CA ILE A 101 0.81 -5.65 -8.00
C ILE A 101 1.99 -6.58 -7.75
N ARG A 102 2.29 -7.49 -8.68
CA ARG A 102 3.44 -8.41 -8.55
C ARG A 102 4.75 -7.65 -8.39
N ASP A 103 4.98 -6.66 -9.23
CA ASP A 103 6.26 -5.93 -9.26
C ASP A 103 6.36 -4.99 -8.04
N GLY A 104 5.27 -4.33 -7.66
CA GLY A 104 5.21 -3.55 -6.42
C GLY A 104 5.46 -4.40 -5.18
N PHE A 105 4.89 -5.60 -5.14
CA PHE A 105 5.12 -6.52 -4.02
C PHE A 105 6.59 -6.96 -3.95
N LYS A 106 7.21 -7.28 -5.10
CA LYS A 106 8.65 -7.62 -5.18
C LYS A 106 9.53 -6.47 -4.70
N GLU A 107 9.23 -5.24 -5.10
CA GLU A 107 9.96 -4.04 -4.66
C GLU A 107 9.84 -3.82 -3.16
N CYS A 108 8.63 -3.96 -2.60
CA CYS A 108 8.44 -3.90 -1.15
C CYS A 108 9.28 -4.96 -0.42
N MET A 109 9.32 -6.19 -0.94
CA MET A 109 10.14 -7.25 -0.37
C MET A 109 11.64 -7.02 -0.59
N ARG A 110 12.06 -6.40 -1.69
CA ARG A 110 13.46 -6.05 -1.95
C ARG A 110 14.00 -5.09 -0.89
N VAL A 111 13.25 -4.02 -0.61
CA VAL A 111 13.65 -2.99 0.35
C VAL A 111 13.45 -3.39 1.81
N LEU A 112 12.67 -4.43 2.08
CA LEU A 112 12.51 -5.01 3.40
C LEU A 112 13.75 -5.81 3.80
N LYS A 113 14.22 -5.67 5.05
CA LYS A 113 15.34 -6.45 5.58
C LYS A 113 14.97 -7.92 5.77
N PRO A 114 15.95 -8.84 5.69
CA PRO A 114 15.75 -10.23 6.09
C PRO A 114 15.18 -10.36 7.50
N ASN A 115 14.34 -11.37 7.71
CA ASN A 115 13.66 -11.67 8.98
C ASN A 115 12.73 -10.55 9.49
N CYS A 116 12.42 -9.57 8.63
CA CYS A 116 11.48 -8.49 8.90
C CYS A 116 10.16 -8.72 8.18
N THR A 117 9.12 -7.98 8.57
CA THR A 117 7.76 -8.24 8.12
C THR A 117 7.20 -7.11 7.25
N MET A 118 6.29 -7.48 6.38
CA MET A 118 5.46 -6.56 5.61
C MET A 118 3.99 -6.78 5.94
N THR A 119 3.26 -5.68 6.15
CA THR A 119 1.80 -5.68 6.21
C THR A 119 1.25 -5.35 4.83
N PHE A 120 0.45 -6.26 4.29
CA PHE A 120 -0.29 -6.05 3.04
C PHE A 120 -1.77 -5.90 3.34
N LYS A 121 -2.36 -4.79 2.92
CA LYS A 121 -3.79 -4.51 3.07
C LYS A 121 -4.47 -4.62 1.72
N TRP A 122 -5.58 -5.36 1.67
CA TRP A 122 -6.35 -5.57 0.45
C TRP A 122 -7.85 -5.50 0.71
N SER A 123 -8.60 -4.95 -0.23
CA SER A 123 -10.07 -4.99 -0.21
C SER A 123 -10.59 -5.86 -1.34
N GLU A 124 -11.33 -6.91 -0.98
CA GLU A 124 -11.97 -7.85 -1.93
C GLU A 124 -13.21 -7.27 -2.61
N SER A 125 -13.21 -6.00 -2.93
CA SER A 125 -14.38 -5.36 -3.55
C SER A 125 -14.61 -5.84 -4.97
N GLU A 126 -13.56 -6.03 -5.76
CA GLU A 126 -13.60 -6.41 -7.17
C GLU A 126 -12.65 -7.57 -7.49
N ILE A 127 -11.54 -7.71 -6.77
CA ILE A 127 -10.54 -8.76 -6.94
C ILE A 127 -10.43 -9.52 -5.63
N THR A 128 -10.62 -10.83 -5.68
CA THR A 128 -10.55 -11.68 -4.49
C THR A 128 -9.13 -11.81 -3.95
N VAL A 129 -9.00 -12.17 -2.65
CA VAL A 129 -7.69 -12.48 -2.06
C VAL A 129 -7.02 -13.66 -2.77
N SER A 130 -7.79 -14.65 -3.20
CA SER A 130 -7.25 -15.79 -3.95
C SER A 130 -6.60 -15.35 -5.26
N GLU A 131 -7.25 -14.44 -6.01
CA GLU A 131 -6.69 -13.88 -7.25
C GLU A 131 -5.44 -13.06 -7.00
N ILE A 132 -5.46 -12.19 -5.96
CA ILE A 132 -4.30 -11.37 -5.63
C ILE A 132 -3.10 -12.24 -5.22
N LEU A 133 -3.33 -13.24 -4.38
CA LEU A 133 -2.28 -14.15 -3.93
C LEU A 133 -1.73 -15.04 -5.07
N SER A 134 -2.51 -15.29 -6.13
CA SER A 134 -2.04 -16.05 -7.29
C SER A 134 -0.96 -15.34 -8.11
N VAL A 135 -0.86 -14.02 -8.01
CA VAL A 135 0.14 -13.21 -8.74
C VAL A 135 1.32 -12.79 -7.88
N ILE A 136 1.22 -12.95 -6.56
CA ILE A 136 2.28 -12.63 -5.61
C ILE A 136 3.16 -13.86 -5.40
N PRO A 137 4.50 -13.78 -5.61
CA PRO A 137 5.38 -14.94 -5.50
C PRO A 137 5.76 -15.30 -4.04
N PHE A 138 5.01 -14.81 -3.06
CA PHE A 138 5.24 -15.02 -1.64
C PHE A 138 3.95 -15.50 -0.97
N LYS A 139 4.10 -16.25 0.13
CA LYS A 139 2.96 -16.69 0.94
C LYS A 139 2.87 -15.88 2.22
N PRO A 140 1.66 -15.47 2.65
CA PRO A 140 1.50 -14.79 3.93
C PRO A 140 1.80 -15.74 5.09
N LEU A 141 2.34 -15.19 6.18
CA LEU A 141 2.47 -15.89 7.46
C LEU A 141 1.10 -16.07 8.12
N TYR A 142 0.31 -15.00 8.13
CA TYR A 142 -1.04 -14.98 8.69
C TYR A 142 -1.84 -13.78 8.13
N GLY A 143 -3.14 -13.80 8.37
CA GLY A 143 -4.07 -12.75 7.99
C GLY A 143 -5.46 -13.01 8.55
N HIS A 144 -6.44 -12.23 8.14
CA HIS A 144 -7.84 -12.48 8.51
C HIS A 144 -8.36 -13.74 7.82
N THR A 145 -8.69 -14.75 8.59
CA THR A 145 -9.25 -16.02 8.09
C THR A 145 -10.70 -16.23 8.54
N THR A 146 -11.11 -15.59 9.63
CA THR A 146 -12.43 -15.78 10.26
C THR A 146 -13.02 -14.46 10.74
N GLY A 147 -14.33 -14.43 11.00
CA GLY A 147 -15.02 -13.29 11.63
C GLY A 147 -15.05 -12.02 10.79
N ARG A 148 -14.89 -12.11 9.49
CA ARG A 148 -14.92 -10.95 8.60
C ARG A 148 -16.32 -10.37 8.46
N GLN A 149 -16.47 -9.12 8.85
CA GLN A 149 -17.65 -8.31 8.54
C GLN A 149 -17.40 -7.30 7.41
N SER A 150 -16.14 -7.09 7.01
CA SER A 150 -15.76 -6.20 5.93
C SER A 150 -14.98 -6.94 4.84
N LYS A 151 -14.92 -6.35 3.65
CA LYS A 151 -14.13 -6.86 2.53
C LYS A 151 -12.63 -6.57 2.68
N THR A 152 -12.22 -5.78 3.67
CA THR A 152 -10.82 -5.42 3.91
C THR A 152 -10.13 -6.49 4.71
N ILE A 153 -8.97 -6.92 4.21
CA ILE A 153 -8.15 -7.97 4.77
C ILE A 153 -6.75 -7.42 5.00
N TRP A 154 -6.18 -7.77 6.15
CA TRP A 154 -4.79 -7.48 6.48
C TRP A 154 -4.02 -8.79 6.51
N MET A 155 -2.89 -8.84 5.82
CA MET A 155 -2.02 -10.00 5.74
C MET A 155 -0.60 -9.61 6.11
N CYS A 156 0.08 -10.47 6.85
CA CYS A 156 1.48 -10.31 7.20
C CYS A 156 2.35 -11.25 6.36
N PHE A 157 3.41 -10.72 5.80
CA PHE A 157 4.44 -11.48 5.08
C PHE A 157 5.79 -11.28 5.79
N MET A 158 6.69 -12.21 5.64
CA MET A 158 8.05 -12.10 6.16
C MET A 158 9.05 -12.38 5.05
N LYS A 159 10.06 -11.52 4.95
CA LYS A 159 11.22 -11.80 4.11
C LYS A 159 12.09 -12.82 4.79
N GLN A 160 12.23 -13.99 4.17
CA GLN A 160 13.17 -15.00 4.64
C GLN A 160 14.59 -14.62 4.24
N GLU A 161 15.56 -15.00 5.04
CA GLU A 161 16.96 -14.95 4.64
C GLU A 161 17.17 -15.95 3.50
N GLU A 162 17.83 -15.54 2.44
CA GLU A 162 18.34 -16.49 1.45
C GLU A 162 19.46 -17.27 2.12
N LEU A 163 19.28 -18.60 2.24
CA LEU A 163 20.26 -19.51 2.80
C LEU A 163 21.47 -19.66 1.86
#